data_96b3dde18d4f67a1499e5e397330a2af
#
_entry.id   96b3dde18d4f67a1499e5e397330a2af
#
_cell.length_a   1.000
_cell.length_b   1.000
_cell.length_c   1.000
_cell.angle_alpha   90.00
_cell.angle_beta   90.00
_cell.angle_gamma   90.00
#
_symmetry.space_group_name_H-M   'P 1'
#
loop_
_entity.id
_entity.type
_entity.pdbx_description
1 polymer ?
#
loop_
_entity_poly.entity_id
_entity_poly.type
_entity_poly.pdbx_seq_one_letter_code
_entity_poly.pdbx_strand_id
1 'polypeptide(L)'
;LEKAFNTTGIEVAIFFGTPSVHQKTTIQISKGNIILGYCKLSDNDEIAELFIKEAQLLHTLHKKGLKNIPECHFCGNLSDATKLFVQSTAKTLDSKVVHEWGEIHLRFLSKMRDATIQTLRFEDTDYFHTVEALTEHYDWLPDFVDKTLVEKAIRELYKRWQGMDVAFSAYHADFTPWNMFVEKGELFVFDWEYAKMTYPPMLDRYHFFTQTAIFERHWHLEDIIRYINSDNGKWINTDSYKAYLIEIIARFT
;
A
#
# COMPACT_ATOMS: atom_id res chain seq x y z
N LEU A 1 1.86 -4.37 -25.75
CA LEU A 1 1.16 -3.23 -25.12
C LEU A 1 -0.10 -2.86 -25.89
N GLU A 2 -0.06 -2.64 -27.22
CA GLU A 2 -1.24 -2.30 -28.03
C GLU A 2 -2.40 -3.30 -27.86
N LYS A 3 -2.09 -4.60 -27.78
CA LYS A 3 -3.09 -5.65 -27.53
C LYS A 3 -3.75 -5.52 -26.14
N ALA A 4 -2.99 -5.12 -25.10
CA ALA A 4 -3.52 -4.96 -23.74
C ALA A 4 -4.55 -3.82 -23.65
N PHE A 5 -4.39 -2.75 -24.45
CA PHE A 5 -5.30 -1.62 -24.49
C PHE A 5 -6.25 -1.64 -25.69
N ASN A 6 -6.27 -2.70 -26.47
CA ASN A 6 -7.08 -2.85 -27.67
C ASN A 6 -7.02 -1.62 -28.60
N THR A 7 -5.82 -1.09 -28.82
CA THR A 7 -5.56 0.10 -29.63
C THR A 7 -4.23 -0.01 -30.39
N THR A 8 -4.02 0.86 -31.37
CA THR A 8 -2.78 0.95 -32.15
C THR A 8 -2.25 2.38 -32.11
N GLY A 9 -0.96 2.55 -32.49
CA GLY A 9 -0.33 3.86 -32.51
C GLY A 9 -0.11 4.44 -31.13
N ILE A 10 0.31 3.60 -30.19
CA ILE A 10 0.71 4.03 -28.85
C ILE A 10 2.06 4.70 -28.85
N GLU A 11 2.24 5.61 -27.91
CA GLU A 11 3.50 6.26 -27.55
C GLU A 11 3.90 5.79 -26.16
N VAL A 12 5.22 5.68 -25.91
CA VAL A 12 5.73 5.22 -24.63
C VAL A 12 6.78 6.18 -24.08
N ALA A 13 6.75 6.38 -22.74
CA ALA A 13 7.81 7.04 -22.00
C ALA A 13 8.35 6.05 -20.97
N ILE A 14 9.67 5.88 -20.92
CA ILE A 14 10.32 4.87 -20.06
C ILE A 14 10.98 5.58 -18.89
N PHE A 15 10.70 5.09 -17.69
CA PHE A 15 11.26 5.56 -16.43
C PHE A 15 12.02 4.41 -15.77
N PHE A 16 13.31 4.62 -15.55
CA PHE A 16 14.11 3.69 -14.77
C PHE A 16 14.00 4.09 -13.30
N GLY A 17 13.62 3.13 -12.45
CA GLY A 17 13.61 3.32 -11.00
C GLY A 17 15.03 3.57 -10.45
N THR A 18 15.10 3.95 -9.18
CA THR A 18 16.38 4.08 -8.48
C THR A 18 17.14 2.76 -8.54
N PRO A 19 18.43 2.76 -8.89
CA PRO A 19 19.23 1.54 -8.93
C PRO A 19 19.20 0.81 -7.57
N SER A 20 18.65 -0.40 -7.56
CA SER A 20 18.58 -1.28 -6.40
C SER A 20 18.34 -2.72 -6.87
N VAL A 21 18.46 -3.69 -5.97
CA VAL A 21 18.12 -5.09 -6.25
C VAL A 21 16.63 -5.27 -6.59
N HIS A 22 15.79 -4.31 -6.22
CA HIS A 22 14.34 -4.29 -6.50
C HIS A 22 13.98 -3.28 -7.60
N GLN A 23 14.94 -2.91 -8.45
CA GLN A 23 14.70 -1.95 -9.52
C GLN A 23 13.65 -2.47 -10.51
N LYS A 24 12.67 -1.62 -10.79
CA LYS A 24 11.65 -1.85 -11.82
C LYS A 24 11.80 -0.81 -12.93
N THR A 25 11.54 -1.23 -14.14
CA THR A 25 11.34 -0.29 -15.26
C THR A 25 9.85 -0.03 -15.38
N THR A 26 9.46 1.24 -15.33
CA THR A 26 8.07 1.68 -15.53
C THR A 26 7.93 2.35 -16.88
N ILE A 27 6.94 1.93 -17.65
CA ILE A 27 6.62 2.48 -18.96
C ILE A 27 5.24 3.12 -18.88
N GLN A 28 5.16 4.43 -19.13
CA GLN A 28 3.88 5.10 -19.36
C GLN A 28 3.46 4.83 -20.81
N ILE A 29 2.20 4.50 -20.99
CA ILE A 29 1.60 4.18 -22.28
C ILE A 29 0.55 5.25 -22.57
N SER A 30 0.67 5.92 -23.72
CA SER A 30 -0.23 6.99 -24.12
C SER A 30 -0.63 6.86 -25.59
N LYS A 31 -1.68 7.57 -25.96
CA LYS A 31 -2.11 7.78 -27.34
C LYS A 31 -2.51 9.24 -27.51
N GLY A 32 -1.69 10.00 -28.22
CA GLY A 32 -1.81 11.45 -28.23
C GLY A 32 -1.72 12.00 -26.80
N ASN A 33 -2.68 12.83 -26.40
CA ASN A 33 -2.70 13.45 -25.07
C ASN A 33 -3.36 12.59 -23.98
N ILE A 34 -3.72 11.33 -24.28
CA ILE A 34 -4.42 10.44 -23.33
C ILE A 34 -3.42 9.43 -22.77
N ILE A 35 -3.27 9.42 -21.45
CA ILE A 35 -2.53 8.37 -20.75
C ILE A 35 -3.45 7.16 -20.61
N LEU A 36 -3.08 6.03 -21.22
CA LEU A 36 -3.86 4.80 -21.20
C LEU A 36 -3.57 3.97 -19.95
N GLY A 37 -2.34 3.95 -19.52
CA GLY A 37 -1.91 3.16 -18.37
C GLY A 37 -0.40 3.09 -18.22
N TYR A 38 0.02 2.16 -17.37
CA TYR A 38 1.41 1.92 -17.05
C TYR A 38 1.74 0.44 -17.19
N CYS A 39 2.99 0.19 -17.54
CA CYS A 39 3.56 -1.14 -17.57
C CYS A 39 4.79 -1.18 -16.66
N LYS A 40 4.84 -2.15 -15.76
CA LYS A 40 6.01 -2.45 -14.92
C LYS A 40 6.72 -3.67 -15.51
N LEU A 41 8.05 -3.64 -15.58
CA LEU A 41 8.91 -4.70 -16.06
C LEU A 41 9.97 -5.05 -15.02
N SER A 42 10.25 -6.32 -14.87
CA SER A 42 11.38 -6.79 -14.06
C SER A 42 11.86 -8.17 -14.51
N ASP A 43 13.16 -8.39 -14.37
CA ASP A 43 13.82 -9.69 -14.55
C ASP A 43 14.08 -10.38 -13.20
N ASN A 44 13.66 -9.77 -12.08
CA ASN A 44 13.79 -10.30 -10.75
C ASN A 44 12.52 -11.11 -10.39
N ASP A 45 12.69 -12.35 -9.96
CA ASP A 45 11.59 -13.27 -9.63
C ASP A 45 10.77 -12.80 -8.42
N GLU A 46 11.40 -12.17 -7.41
CA GLU A 46 10.70 -11.62 -6.25
C GLU A 46 9.74 -10.48 -6.67
N ILE A 47 10.20 -9.62 -7.58
CA ILE A 47 9.36 -8.55 -8.16
C ILE A 47 8.23 -9.16 -9.02
N ALA A 48 8.52 -10.25 -9.73
CA ALA A 48 7.51 -10.95 -10.51
C ALA A 48 6.38 -11.49 -9.64
N GLU A 49 6.71 -12.02 -8.46
CA GLU A 49 5.71 -12.45 -7.48
C GLU A 49 4.86 -11.28 -6.95
N LEU A 50 5.46 -10.11 -6.73
CA LEU A 50 4.71 -8.91 -6.35
C LEU A 50 3.72 -8.51 -7.45
N PHE A 51 4.11 -8.57 -8.74
CA PHE A 51 3.20 -8.30 -9.85
C PHE A 51 1.99 -9.25 -9.87
N ILE A 52 2.22 -10.54 -9.62
CA ILE A 52 1.14 -11.53 -9.56
C ILE A 52 0.20 -11.25 -8.39
N LYS A 53 0.76 -10.95 -7.21
CA LYS A 53 0.00 -10.61 -6.00
C LYS A 53 -0.82 -9.32 -6.22
N GLU A 54 -0.22 -8.27 -6.80
CA GLU A 54 -0.90 -7.01 -7.14
C GLU A 54 -2.06 -7.26 -8.12
N ALA A 55 -1.84 -8.04 -9.19
CA ALA A 55 -2.87 -8.37 -10.16
C ALA A 55 -4.08 -9.10 -9.54
N GLN A 56 -3.82 -10.11 -8.70
CA GLN A 56 -4.86 -10.89 -8.00
C GLN A 56 -5.64 -10.03 -7.01
N LEU A 57 -4.94 -9.17 -6.29
CA LEU A 57 -5.53 -8.25 -5.32
C LEU A 57 -6.43 -7.23 -6.02
N LEU A 58 -5.95 -6.55 -7.05
CA LEU A 58 -6.73 -5.58 -7.83
C LEU A 58 -8.01 -6.23 -8.38
N HIS A 59 -7.90 -7.44 -8.94
CA HIS A 59 -9.06 -8.19 -9.41
C HIS A 59 -10.07 -8.47 -8.29
N THR A 60 -9.60 -8.83 -7.10
CA THR A 60 -10.44 -9.07 -5.93
C THR A 60 -11.14 -7.80 -5.46
N LEU A 61 -10.42 -6.68 -5.40
CA LEU A 61 -10.95 -5.38 -4.99
C LEU A 61 -12.02 -4.88 -5.99
N HIS A 62 -11.78 -5.03 -7.29
CA HIS A 62 -12.78 -4.72 -8.32
C HIS A 62 -14.04 -5.57 -8.18
N LYS A 63 -13.91 -6.87 -7.95
CA LYS A 63 -15.05 -7.77 -7.69
C LYS A 63 -15.86 -7.36 -6.46
N LYS A 64 -15.20 -6.80 -5.44
CA LYS A 64 -15.83 -6.26 -4.23
C LYS A 64 -16.42 -4.85 -4.44
N GLY A 65 -16.31 -4.28 -5.64
CA GLY A 65 -16.91 -3.00 -6.03
C GLY A 65 -16.06 -1.77 -5.69
N LEU A 66 -14.80 -1.94 -5.28
CA LEU A 66 -13.90 -0.81 -5.09
C LEU A 66 -13.55 -0.22 -6.45
N LYS A 67 -13.73 1.10 -6.58
CA LYS A 67 -13.46 1.89 -7.79
C LYS A 67 -12.29 2.83 -7.55
N ASN A 68 -11.84 3.49 -8.63
CA ASN A 68 -10.74 4.45 -8.59
C ASN A 68 -9.41 3.83 -8.15
N ILE A 69 -9.18 2.61 -8.62
CA ILE A 69 -7.93 1.86 -8.54
C ILE A 69 -7.58 1.33 -9.93
N PRO A 70 -6.32 0.98 -10.22
CA PRO A 70 -5.94 0.40 -11.49
C PRO A 70 -6.68 -0.91 -11.79
N GLU A 71 -6.96 -1.16 -13.07
CA GLU A 71 -7.38 -2.47 -13.57
C GLU A 71 -6.18 -3.17 -14.21
N CYS A 72 -5.92 -4.41 -13.83
CA CYS A 72 -4.87 -5.21 -14.45
C CYS A 72 -5.32 -5.69 -15.83
N HIS A 73 -4.67 -5.21 -16.88
CA HIS A 73 -4.92 -5.64 -18.27
C HIS A 73 -4.10 -6.86 -18.66
N PHE A 74 -2.92 -7.02 -18.07
CA PHE A 74 -2.05 -8.15 -18.33
C PHE A 74 -1.04 -8.33 -17.19
N CYS A 75 -0.82 -9.56 -16.77
CA CYS A 75 0.28 -9.95 -15.89
C CYS A 75 0.84 -11.29 -16.39
N GLY A 76 2.14 -11.34 -16.71
CA GLY A 76 2.76 -12.55 -17.25
C GLY A 76 4.14 -12.33 -17.82
N ASN A 77 4.62 -13.29 -18.61
CA ASN A 77 5.95 -13.25 -19.20
C ASN A 77 5.96 -12.45 -20.50
N LEU A 78 6.94 -11.56 -20.65
CA LEU A 78 7.31 -10.94 -21.92
C LEU A 78 8.32 -11.83 -22.67
N SER A 79 9.25 -12.44 -21.93
CA SER A 79 10.24 -13.42 -22.36
C SER A 79 10.48 -14.43 -21.24
N ASP A 80 11.39 -15.37 -21.42
CA ASP A 80 11.72 -16.36 -20.40
C ASP A 80 12.23 -15.72 -19.09
N ALA A 81 12.92 -14.58 -19.19
CA ALA A 81 13.50 -13.88 -18.05
C ALA A 81 12.69 -12.68 -17.57
N THR A 82 11.89 -12.02 -18.44
CA THR A 82 11.24 -10.75 -18.12
C THR A 82 9.77 -10.92 -17.83
N LYS A 83 9.32 -10.42 -16.68
CA LYS A 83 7.91 -10.34 -16.29
C LYS A 83 7.36 -8.94 -16.58
N LEU A 84 6.07 -8.94 -16.91
CA LEU A 84 5.33 -7.76 -17.35
C LEU A 84 4.03 -7.65 -16.56
N PHE A 85 3.76 -6.47 -16.01
CA PHE A 85 2.50 -6.11 -15.40
C PHE A 85 1.96 -4.84 -16.06
N VAL A 86 0.78 -4.91 -16.66
CA VAL A 86 0.14 -3.81 -17.38
C VAL A 86 -1.16 -3.42 -16.68
N GLN A 87 -1.29 -2.16 -16.33
CA GLN A 87 -2.45 -1.64 -15.63
C GLN A 87 -3.02 -0.37 -16.26
N SER A 88 -4.32 -0.15 -16.09
CA SER A 88 -5.00 1.09 -16.47
C SER A 88 -4.63 2.25 -15.54
N THR A 89 -4.99 3.45 -15.95
CA THR A 89 -5.00 4.64 -15.08
C THR A 89 -6.17 5.55 -15.43
N ALA A 90 -6.59 6.35 -14.46
CA ALA A 90 -7.49 7.48 -14.69
C ALA A 90 -6.74 8.81 -14.85
N LYS A 91 -5.39 8.78 -14.86
CA LYS A 91 -4.55 9.99 -14.87
C LYS A 91 -4.73 10.78 -16.17
N THR A 92 -4.92 12.07 -16.02
CA THR A 92 -4.96 13.04 -17.11
C THR A 92 -3.95 14.16 -16.87
N LEU A 93 -3.85 15.11 -17.79
CA LEU A 93 -3.01 16.30 -17.61
C LEU A 93 -3.55 17.24 -16.51
N ASP A 94 -4.83 17.13 -16.16
CA ASP A 94 -5.49 17.92 -15.12
C ASP A 94 -5.47 17.26 -13.73
N SER A 95 -4.96 16.04 -13.64
CA SER A 95 -4.86 15.31 -12.36
C SER A 95 -3.98 16.05 -11.37
N LYS A 96 -4.43 16.12 -10.11
CA LYS A 96 -3.76 16.86 -9.04
C LYS A 96 -3.22 15.92 -7.96
N VAL A 97 -1.98 16.14 -7.55
CA VAL A 97 -1.43 15.51 -6.34
C VAL A 97 -1.99 16.22 -5.12
N VAL A 98 -2.29 15.47 -4.06
CA VAL A 98 -2.80 15.98 -2.79
C VAL A 98 -1.89 15.55 -1.66
N HIS A 99 -1.18 16.49 -1.08
CA HIS A 99 -0.20 16.27 -0.03
C HIS A 99 -0.81 16.32 1.38
N GLU A 100 -1.91 17.05 1.54
CA GLU A 100 -2.56 17.20 2.85
C GLU A 100 -3.72 16.22 3.02
N TRP A 101 -3.77 15.61 4.20
CA TRP A 101 -4.90 14.74 4.57
C TRP A 101 -6.23 15.51 4.57
N GLY A 102 -7.26 14.91 3.97
CA GLY A 102 -8.59 15.52 3.92
C GLY A 102 -9.70 14.49 3.72
N GLU A 103 -10.92 14.99 3.60
CA GLU A 103 -12.16 14.22 3.40
C GLU A 103 -12.08 13.22 2.24
N ILE A 104 -11.35 13.55 1.17
CA ILE A 104 -11.23 12.69 0.01
C ILE A 104 -10.50 11.38 0.34
N HIS A 105 -9.47 11.45 1.19
CA HIS A 105 -8.71 10.29 1.67
C HIS A 105 -9.58 9.42 2.59
N LEU A 106 -10.26 10.05 3.55
CA LEU A 106 -11.16 9.36 4.46
C LEU A 106 -12.28 8.65 3.72
N ARG A 107 -12.88 9.29 2.71
CA ARG A 107 -13.93 8.72 1.87
C ARG A 107 -13.43 7.50 1.09
N PHE A 108 -12.22 7.56 0.51
CA PHE A 108 -11.62 6.43 -0.19
C PHE A 108 -11.39 5.26 0.77
N LEU A 109 -10.71 5.49 1.90
CA LEU A 109 -10.43 4.44 2.89
C LEU A 109 -11.72 3.85 3.50
N SER A 110 -12.76 4.67 3.69
CA SER A 110 -14.06 4.18 4.15
C SER A 110 -14.70 3.26 3.11
N LYS A 111 -14.69 3.66 1.83
CA LYS A 111 -15.19 2.80 0.74
C LYS A 111 -14.41 1.48 0.65
N MET A 112 -13.08 1.53 0.78
CA MET A 112 -12.23 0.33 0.77
C MET A 112 -12.55 -0.58 1.95
N ARG A 113 -12.62 -0.04 3.17
CA ARG A 113 -13.02 -0.78 4.37
C ARG A 113 -14.39 -1.42 4.18
N ASP A 114 -15.40 -0.65 3.81
CA ASP A 114 -16.79 -1.13 3.71
C ASP A 114 -16.96 -2.22 2.64
N ALA A 115 -16.18 -2.16 1.56
CA ALA A 115 -16.16 -3.19 0.51
C ALA A 115 -15.43 -4.47 0.95
N THR A 116 -14.51 -4.40 1.91
CA THR A 116 -13.60 -5.49 2.24
C THR A 116 -13.69 -5.99 3.66
N ILE A 117 -14.44 -5.29 4.55
CA ILE A 117 -14.53 -5.64 5.96
C ILE A 117 -15.11 -7.04 6.15
N GLN A 118 -14.48 -7.79 7.02
CA GLN A 118 -14.90 -9.14 7.43
C GLN A 118 -14.48 -9.38 8.89
N THR A 119 -15.29 -10.15 9.60
CA THR A 119 -14.95 -10.59 10.95
C THR A 119 -14.30 -11.96 10.85
N LEU A 120 -13.07 -12.06 11.30
CA LEU A 120 -12.25 -13.28 11.23
C LEU A 120 -11.60 -13.52 12.58
N ARG A 121 -11.29 -14.78 12.83
CA ARG A 121 -10.40 -15.14 13.92
C ARG A 121 -9.04 -14.50 13.67
N PHE A 122 -8.44 -13.92 14.70
CA PHE A 122 -7.17 -13.20 14.55
C PHE A 122 -6.10 -14.07 13.90
N GLU A 123 -6.00 -15.34 14.29
CA GLU A 123 -5.03 -16.30 13.81
C GLU A 123 -5.18 -16.65 12.30
N ASP A 124 -6.34 -16.34 11.70
CA ASP A 124 -6.62 -16.62 10.28
C ASP A 124 -6.34 -15.42 9.36
N THR A 125 -5.57 -14.41 9.85
CA THR A 125 -5.40 -13.14 9.13
C THR A 125 -3.97 -12.92 8.60
N ASP A 126 -3.84 -12.14 7.52
CA ASP A 126 -2.53 -11.71 7.01
C ASP A 126 -1.75 -10.94 8.09
N TYR A 127 -2.46 -10.17 8.93
CA TYR A 127 -1.82 -9.39 9.98
C TYR A 127 -1.20 -10.30 11.06
N PHE A 128 -1.89 -11.36 11.46
CA PHE A 128 -1.32 -12.36 12.38
C PHE A 128 -0.05 -12.98 11.81
N HIS A 129 -0.08 -13.43 10.56
CA HIS A 129 1.11 -14.01 9.92
C HIS A 129 2.28 -13.02 9.82
N THR A 130 1.99 -11.73 9.63
CA THR A 130 3.03 -10.68 9.66
C THR A 130 3.64 -10.54 11.05
N VAL A 131 2.81 -10.59 12.11
CA VAL A 131 3.28 -10.50 13.50
C VAL A 131 4.07 -11.76 13.90
N GLU A 132 3.65 -12.94 13.45
CA GLU A 132 4.40 -14.19 13.68
C GLU A 132 5.76 -14.16 13.00
N ALA A 133 5.81 -13.80 11.72
CA ALA A 133 7.07 -13.68 10.99
C ALA A 133 8.05 -12.71 11.68
N LEU A 134 7.56 -11.56 12.16
CA LEU A 134 8.40 -10.65 12.96
C LEU A 134 8.91 -11.32 14.24
N THR A 135 8.07 -12.12 14.91
CA THR A 135 8.47 -12.81 16.15
C THR A 135 9.53 -13.88 15.90
N GLU A 136 9.46 -14.58 14.78
CA GLU A 136 10.44 -15.59 14.39
C GLU A 136 11.78 -14.97 13.97
N HIS A 137 11.79 -13.71 13.53
CA HIS A 137 12.96 -13.03 12.99
C HIS A 137 13.43 -11.86 13.84
N TYR A 138 13.17 -11.86 15.14
CA TYR A 138 13.63 -10.81 16.06
C TYR A 138 15.13 -10.52 16.00
N ASP A 139 15.94 -11.53 15.69
CA ASP A 139 17.38 -11.37 15.60
C ASP A 139 17.82 -10.51 14.39
N TRP A 140 16.95 -10.36 13.41
CA TRP A 140 17.20 -9.53 12.22
C TRP A 140 16.88 -8.05 12.46
N LEU A 141 16.21 -7.73 13.57
CA LEU A 141 15.93 -6.34 13.90
C LEU A 141 17.24 -5.56 14.10
N PRO A 142 17.37 -4.38 13.48
CA PRO A 142 18.52 -3.52 13.64
C PRO A 142 18.77 -3.18 15.12
N ASP A 143 20.04 -2.99 15.50
CA ASP A 143 20.44 -2.71 16.90
C ASP A 143 19.81 -1.45 17.49
N PHE A 144 19.41 -0.50 16.66
CA PHE A 144 18.71 0.72 17.12
C PHE A 144 17.23 0.49 17.47
N VAL A 145 16.66 -0.67 17.15
CA VAL A 145 15.29 -1.05 17.53
C VAL A 145 15.31 -1.71 18.90
N ASP A 146 14.58 -1.12 19.85
CA ASP A 146 14.40 -1.72 21.18
C ASP A 146 13.50 -2.96 21.09
N LYS A 147 14.13 -4.13 20.98
CA LYS A 147 13.46 -5.44 20.89
C LYS A 147 12.50 -5.67 22.05
N THR A 148 12.83 -5.21 23.26
CA THR A 148 11.98 -5.37 24.45
C THR A 148 10.66 -4.62 24.33
N LEU A 149 10.70 -3.41 23.74
CA LEU A 149 9.49 -2.63 23.47
C LEU A 149 8.63 -3.30 22.39
N VAL A 150 9.26 -3.83 21.33
CA VAL A 150 8.53 -4.57 20.27
C VAL A 150 7.86 -5.80 20.83
N GLU A 151 8.58 -6.63 21.60
CA GLU A 151 8.02 -7.81 22.26
C GLU A 151 6.85 -7.46 23.20
N LYS A 152 6.99 -6.37 23.96
CA LYS A 152 5.92 -5.91 24.85
C LYS A 152 4.69 -5.53 24.05
N ALA A 153 4.84 -4.77 22.95
CA ALA A 153 3.74 -4.35 22.11
C ALA A 153 3.03 -5.56 21.47
N ILE A 154 3.77 -6.56 21.01
CA ILE A 154 3.23 -7.80 20.45
C ILE A 154 2.49 -8.60 21.53
N ARG A 155 3.04 -8.75 22.73
CA ARG A 155 2.34 -9.42 23.85
C ARG A 155 1.02 -8.73 24.20
N GLU A 156 0.97 -7.38 24.20
CA GLU A 156 -0.26 -6.61 24.42
C GLU A 156 -1.28 -6.89 23.31
N LEU A 157 -0.83 -6.99 22.05
CA LEU A 157 -1.67 -7.32 20.90
C LEU A 157 -2.28 -8.73 21.02
N TYR A 158 -1.45 -9.75 21.29
CA TYR A 158 -1.91 -11.13 21.49
C TYR A 158 -2.90 -11.21 22.65
N LYS A 159 -2.60 -10.60 23.80
CA LYS A 159 -3.52 -10.56 24.94
C LYS A 159 -4.89 -10.00 24.60
N ARG A 160 -4.95 -9.09 23.61
CA ARG A 160 -6.20 -8.46 23.18
C ARG A 160 -6.95 -9.28 22.14
N TRP A 161 -6.28 -9.92 21.20
CA TRP A 161 -6.92 -10.50 20.02
C TRP A 161 -6.80 -12.02 19.90
N GLN A 162 -5.86 -12.66 20.59
CA GLN A 162 -5.68 -14.10 20.50
C GLN A 162 -6.97 -14.84 20.86
N GLY A 163 -7.40 -15.72 19.97
CA GLY A 163 -8.64 -16.47 20.12
C GLY A 163 -9.91 -15.66 19.91
N MET A 164 -9.84 -14.40 19.48
CA MET A 164 -10.97 -13.50 19.26
C MET A 164 -11.31 -13.37 17.79
N ASP A 165 -12.61 -13.22 17.51
CA ASP A 165 -13.10 -12.77 16.20
C ASP A 165 -13.06 -11.24 16.17
N VAL A 166 -12.28 -10.68 15.25
CA VAL A 166 -12.02 -9.24 15.13
C VAL A 166 -12.33 -8.78 13.71
N ALA A 167 -12.69 -7.52 13.54
CA ALA A 167 -12.92 -6.93 12.23
C ALA A 167 -11.59 -6.61 11.53
N PHE A 168 -11.43 -7.10 10.30
CA PHE A 168 -10.30 -6.83 9.41
C PHE A 168 -10.80 -6.33 8.06
N SER A 169 -9.96 -5.61 7.35
CA SER A 169 -10.25 -5.09 6.00
C SER A 169 -8.99 -5.03 5.16
N ALA A 170 -9.13 -4.68 3.88
CA ALA A 170 -7.98 -4.40 3.03
C ALA A 170 -7.14 -3.24 3.59
N TYR A 171 -5.85 -3.34 3.35
CA TYR A 171 -4.79 -2.40 3.71
C TYR A 171 -3.90 -2.20 2.48
N HIS A 172 -3.74 -0.94 2.05
CA HIS A 172 -2.91 -0.61 0.89
C HIS A 172 -1.43 -0.79 1.17
N ALA A 173 -1.04 -0.51 2.41
CA ALA A 173 0.32 -0.61 2.92
C ALA A 173 1.31 0.46 2.45
N ASP A 174 1.01 1.18 1.37
CA ASP A 174 1.79 2.34 0.90
C ASP A 174 0.89 3.50 0.46
N PHE A 175 -0.10 3.83 1.30
CA PHE A 175 -1.07 4.90 1.08
C PHE A 175 -0.43 6.26 1.36
N THR A 176 0.19 6.85 0.33
CA THR A 176 1.02 8.06 0.42
C THR A 176 0.65 9.04 -0.70
N PRO A 177 0.94 10.35 -0.56
CA PRO A 177 0.65 11.35 -1.60
C PRO A 177 1.23 11.01 -2.98
N TRP A 178 2.37 10.34 -3.03
CA TRP A 178 3.02 9.95 -4.30
C TRP A 178 2.43 8.72 -4.97
N ASN A 179 1.55 7.96 -4.28
CA ASN A 179 0.83 6.81 -4.80
C ASN A 179 -0.65 7.10 -5.06
N MET A 180 -1.01 8.39 -5.21
CA MET A 180 -2.38 8.80 -5.50
C MET A 180 -2.45 10.11 -6.26
N PHE A 181 -3.60 10.37 -6.86
CA PHE A 181 -3.95 11.65 -7.44
C PHE A 181 -5.47 11.86 -7.41
N VAL A 182 -5.89 13.10 -7.55
CA VAL A 182 -7.31 13.45 -7.69
C VAL A 182 -7.63 13.68 -9.16
N GLU A 183 -8.66 13.00 -9.63
CA GLU A 183 -9.22 13.16 -10.94
C GLU A 183 -10.75 13.31 -10.83
N LYS A 184 -11.30 14.38 -11.39
CA LYS A 184 -12.75 14.70 -11.35
C LYS A 184 -13.36 14.67 -9.95
N GLY A 185 -12.60 15.11 -8.95
CA GLY A 185 -13.05 15.17 -7.56
C GLY A 185 -13.02 13.84 -6.79
N GLU A 186 -12.50 12.77 -7.38
CA GLU A 186 -12.32 11.46 -6.75
C GLU A 186 -10.83 11.13 -6.62
N LEU A 187 -10.47 10.45 -5.52
CA LEU A 187 -9.12 9.96 -5.29
C LEU A 187 -8.90 8.69 -6.08
N PHE A 188 -7.85 8.65 -6.88
CA PHE A 188 -7.36 7.44 -7.54
C PHE A 188 -6.08 6.99 -6.84
N VAL A 189 -6.03 5.72 -6.41
CA VAL A 189 -4.91 5.14 -5.65
C VAL A 189 -4.29 4.01 -6.44
N PHE A 190 -2.97 4.02 -6.56
CA PHE A 190 -2.21 3.03 -7.34
C PHE A 190 -1.02 2.50 -6.54
N ASP A 191 -0.30 1.51 -7.10
CA ASP A 191 0.85 0.83 -6.49
C ASP A 191 0.46 -0.05 -5.29
N TRP A 192 -0.32 -1.11 -5.59
CA TRP A 192 -0.91 -2.03 -4.62
C TRP A 192 -0.04 -3.25 -4.30
N GLU A 193 1.23 -3.22 -4.63
CA GLU A 193 2.12 -4.38 -4.55
C GLU A 193 2.35 -4.91 -3.12
N TYR A 194 2.23 -4.06 -2.09
CA TYR A 194 2.35 -4.44 -0.68
C TYR A 194 1.01 -4.68 0.01
N ALA A 195 -0.08 -4.46 -0.71
CA ALA A 195 -1.41 -4.50 -0.11
C ALA A 195 -1.80 -5.91 0.39
N LYS A 196 -2.63 -5.94 1.42
CA LYS A 196 -3.13 -7.14 2.09
C LYS A 196 -4.65 -7.06 2.28
N MET A 197 -5.30 -8.20 2.47
CA MET A 197 -6.76 -8.24 2.56
C MET A 197 -7.31 -8.26 3.98
N THR A 198 -6.51 -8.67 4.98
CA THR A 198 -6.98 -8.92 6.34
C THR A 198 -6.08 -8.26 7.38
N TYR A 199 -6.11 -6.93 7.38
CA TYR A 199 -5.41 -6.08 8.34
C TYR A 199 -6.40 -5.29 9.20
N PRO A 200 -5.99 -4.81 10.39
CA PRO A 200 -6.83 -3.92 11.19
C PRO A 200 -7.29 -2.73 10.35
N PRO A 201 -8.58 -2.35 10.41
CA PRO A 201 -9.11 -1.30 9.55
C PRO A 201 -8.42 0.05 9.77
N MET A 202 -8.27 0.82 8.68
CA MET A 202 -7.80 2.20 8.70
C MET A 202 -6.31 2.40 9.05
N LEU A 203 -5.46 1.36 9.01
CA LEU A 203 -4.02 1.52 9.24
C LEU A 203 -3.37 2.44 8.21
N ASP A 204 -3.88 2.52 6.99
CA ASP A 204 -3.41 3.43 5.94
C ASP A 204 -3.45 4.91 6.35
N ARG A 205 -4.37 5.30 7.25
CA ARG A 205 -4.41 6.66 7.78
C ARG A 205 -3.16 6.98 8.61
N TYR A 206 -2.67 6.01 9.38
CA TYR A 206 -1.43 6.16 10.15
C TYR A 206 -0.22 6.12 9.24
N HIS A 207 -0.27 5.30 8.19
CA HIS A 207 0.79 5.27 7.17
C HIS A 207 0.94 6.63 6.50
N PHE A 208 -0.16 7.21 5.99
CA PHE A 208 -0.16 8.54 5.39
C PHE A 208 0.42 9.60 6.34
N PHE A 209 -0.05 9.62 7.59
CA PHE A 209 0.44 10.56 8.60
C PHE A 209 1.94 10.42 8.85
N THR A 210 2.40 9.20 9.10
CA THR A 210 3.81 8.96 9.45
C THR A 210 4.74 9.27 8.28
N GLN A 211 4.38 8.84 7.08
CA GLN A 211 5.18 9.07 5.87
C GLN A 211 5.24 10.56 5.52
N THR A 212 4.13 11.28 5.55
CA THR A 212 4.14 12.73 5.29
C THR A 212 4.85 13.51 6.39
N ALA A 213 4.73 13.11 7.65
CA ALA A 213 5.48 13.72 8.75
C ALA A 213 7.00 13.61 8.52
N ILE A 214 7.48 12.44 8.13
CA ILE A 214 8.91 12.17 7.95
C ILE A 214 9.42 12.80 6.63
N PHE A 215 8.80 12.49 5.49
CA PHE A 215 9.36 12.80 4.16
C PHE A 215 8.98 14.16 3.60
N GLU A 216 7.82 14.71 3.98
CA GLU A 216 7.39 16.03 3.48
C GLU A 216 7.60 17.14 4.50
N ARG A 217 7.32 16.88 5.79
CA ARG A 217 7.45 17.87 6.87
C ARG A 217 8.80 17.83 7.55
N HIS A 218 9.62 16.81 7.26
CA HIS A 218 10.93 16.59 7.87
C HIS A 218 10.89 16.56 9.41
N TRP A 219 9.81 15.98 9.95
CA TRP A 219 9.65 15.85 11.39
C TRP A 219 10.59 14.77 11.96
N HIS A 220 11.16 15.10 13.11
CA HIS A 220 11.86 14.14 13.95
C HIS A 220 10.89 13.43 14.90
N LEU A 221 11.38 12.42 15.62
CA LEU A 221 10.57 11.62 16.55
C LEU A 221 9.86 12.49 17.58
N GLU A 222 10.55 13.51 18.12
CA GLU A 222 10.01 14.43 19.12
C GLU A 222 8.83 15.27 18.59
N ASP A 223 8.86 15.62 17.30
CA ASP A 223 7.77 16.37 16.66
C ASP A 223 6.54 15.48 16.49
N ILE A 224 6.74 14.21 16.08
CA ILE A 224 5.67 13.21 15.98
C ILE A 224 5.05 12.97 17.37
N ILE A 225 5.86 12.76 18.41
CA ILE A 225 5.38 12.55 19.77
C ILE A 225 4.62 13.79 20.27
N ARG A 226 5.13 14.99 20.03
CA ARG A 226 4.48 16.24 20.38
C ARG A 226 3.13 16.38 19.69
N TYR A 227 3.05 16.05 18.41
CA TYR A 227 1.80 16.07 17.64
C TYR A 227 0.78 15.09 18.21
N ILE A 228 1.18 13.83 18.45
CA ILE A 228 0.30 12.77 19.01
C ILE A 228 -0.29 13.22 20.36
N ASN A 229 0.47 13.91 21.19
CA ASN A 229 0.04 14.38 22.50
C ASN A 229 -0.70 15.73 22.47
N SER A 230 -0.86 16.34 21.31
CA SER A 230 -1.57 17.62 21.14
C SER A 230 -3.06 17.42 20.85
N ASP A 231 -3.81 18.53 20.86
CA ASP A 231 -5.22 18.52 20.43
C ASP A 231 -5.39 18.04 18.98
N ASN A 232 -4.43 18.32 18.12
CA ASN A 232 -4.44 17.88 16.72
C ASN A 232 -4.21 16.38 16.58
N GLY A 233 -3.60 15.72 17.55
CA GLY A 233 -3.34 14.29 17.58
C GLY A 233 -4.48 13.45 18.18
N LYS A 234 -5.57 14.03 18.68
CA LYS A 234 -6.69 13.31 19.32
C LYS A 234 -7.38 12.26 18.45
N TRP A 235 -7.23 12.34 17.15
CA TRP A 235 -7.76 11.33 16.22
C TRP A 235 -6.93 10.04 16.20
N ILE A 236 -5.71 10.04 16.73
CA ILE A 236 -4.80 8.90 16.78
C ILE A 236 -5.20 8.00 17.95
N ASN A 237 -5.71 6.82 17.62
CA ASN A 237 -5.89 5.76 18.61
C ASN A 237 -4.54 5.09 18.84
N THR A 238 -4.03 5.13 20.06
CA THR A 238 -2.69 4.63 20.41
C THR A 238 -2.53 3.13 20.11
N ASP A 239 -3.55 2.32 20.35
CA ASP A 239 -3.45 0.88 20.12
C ASP A 239 -3.42 0.54 18.62
N SER A 240 -4.24 1.23 17.84
CA SER A 240 -4.22 1.08 16.36
C SER A 240 -2.91 1.63 15.78
N TYR A 241 -2.36 2.69 16.33
CA TYR A 241 -1.07 3.22 15.90
C TYR A 241 0.08 2.25 16.26
N LYS A 242 0.04 1.60 17.43
CA LYS A 242 0.98 0.52 17.77
C LYS A 242 0.87 -0.65 16.78
N ALA A 243 -0.37 -1.06 16.42
CA ALA A 243 -0.56 -2.11 15.42
C ALA A 243 0.05 -1.73 14.07
N TYR A 244 -0.09 -0.47 13.64
CA TYR A 244 0.58 0.06 12.46
C TYR A 244 2.12 0.01 12.58
N LEU A 245 2.68 0.44 13.72
CA LEU A 245 4.14 0.42 13.93
C LEU A 245 4.71 -1.00 13.93
N ILE A 246 4.00 -1.98 14.50
CA ILE A 246 4.37 -3.40 14.44
C ILE A 246 4.45 -3.86 12.98
N GLU A 247 3.46 -3.50 12.15
CA GLU A 247 3.47 -3.83 10.72
C GLU A 247 4.67 -3.21 9.99
N ILE A 248 4.95 -1.92 10.24
CA ILE A 248 6.10 -1.24 9.62
C ILE A 248 7.41 -1.90 10.02
N ILE A 249 7.59 -2.25 11.29
CA ILE A 249 8.81 -2.95 11.75
C ILE A 249 8.91 -4.30 11.03
N ALA A 250 7.83 -5.09 10.97
CA ALA A 250 7.83 -6.39 10.33
C ALA A 250 8.14 -6.33 8.81
N ARG A 251 7.80 -5.25 8.15
CA ARG A 251 8.06 -5.07 6.71
C ARG A 251 9.55 -4.86 6.40
N PHE A 252 10.30 -4.33 7.34
CA PHE A 252 11.73 -4.02 7.18
C PHE A 252 12.66 -5.02 7.90
N THR A 253 12.10 -6.13 8.38
CA THR A 253 12.82 -7.29 8.90
C THR A 253 12.88 -8.40 7.88
#